data_752e78849f602ef592c3064bf6775381
#
_entry.id   752e78849f602ef592c3064bf6775381
#
_cell.length_a   1.000
_cell.length_b   1.000
_cell.length_c   1.000
_cell.angle_alpha   90.00
_cell.angle_beta   90.00
_cell.angle_gamma   90.00
#
_symmetry.space_group_name_H-M   'P 1'
#
loop_
_entity.id
_entity.type
_entity.pdbx_description
1 polymer ?
#
loop_
_entity_poly.entity_id
_entity_poly.type
_entity_poly.pdbx_seq_one_letter_code
_entity_poly.pdbx_strand_id
1 'polypeptide(L)'
;MKLWIIGGTSESVRLVSSVDRRALVISVAGEEGRDRLPEDVDVHVGPMDRVAMENFIREKDIVAVVDMSHPFAKIVSKEAKAAALSSDIDYYRFKRPVEDEAGDVIFDDYESCAAYIEERTGTFLFTTGSKHCDLFESVKGESRHIYRIIPSSKSIDMLTDAGVAMEDMVAMLGPFDLEMNLALFKHFKADYLVTKNSGAGSGFHEKIEAAARLGMTSLVIRTEAEEGLSFSETKALVERISNGILLSLLHQ
;
A
#
# COMPACT_ATOMS: atom_id res chain seq x y z
N MET A 1 20.57 14.41 17.59
CA MET A 1 19.97 13.06 17.38
C MET A 1 18.49 13.20 17.02
N LYS A 2 18.01 12.48 15.99
CA LYS A 2 16.61 12.45 15.54
C LYS A 2 16.17 11.02 15.22
N LEU A 3 14.87 10.77 15.34
CA LEU A 3 14.22 9.58 14.81
C LEU A 3 13.57 9.93 13.46
N TRP A 4 13.91 9.19 12.41
CA TRP A 4 13.34 9.43 11.07
C TRP A 4 12.12 8.57 10.81
N ILE A 5 11.00 9.22 10.46
CA ILE A 5 9.78 8.55 10.02
C ILE A 5 9.62 8.75 8.51
N ILE A 6 9.54 7.67 7.76
CA ILE A 6 9.15 7.72 6.34
C ILE A 6 7.62 7.70 6.29
N GLY A 7 7.03 8.82 5.90
CA GLY A 7 5.60 9.06 5.98
C GLY A 7 4.86 8.98 4.64
N GLY A 8 3.77 9.75 4.54
CA GLY A 8 2.91 9.82 3.35
C GLY A 8 1.62 8.99 3.46
N THR A 9 1.36 8.37 4.61
CA THR A 9 0.13 7.60 4.89
C THR A 9 -0.69 8.26 6.00
N SER A 10 -1.98 7.95 6.08
CA SER A 10 -2.86 8.39 7.17
C SER A 10 -2.37 7.93 8.54
N GLU A 11 -1.78 6.74 8.59
CA GLU A 11 -1.23 6.18 9.82
C GLU A 11 0.00 6.94 10.29
N SER A 12 0.89 7.36 9.37
CA SER A 12 2.05 8.18 9.74
C SER A 12 1.62 9.57 10.25
N VAL A 13 0.62 10.20 9.64
CA VAL A 13 0.04 11.46 10.13
C VAL A 13 -0.55 11.28 11.53
N ARG A 14 -1.36 10.24 11.74
CA ARG A 14 -1.96 9.90 13.03
C ARG A 14 -0.90 9.64 14.10
N LEU A 15 0.18 8.92 13.78
CA LEU A 15 1.29 8.66 14.69
C LEU A 15 1.95 9.98 15.12
N VAL A 16 2.43 10.77 14.16
CA VAL A 16 3.14 12.02 14.40
C VAL A 16 2.28 13.02 15.19
N SER A 17 0.96 13.03 14.96
CA SER A 17 0.03 13.88 15.71
C SER A 17 -0.21 13.41 17.16
N SER A 18 0.18 12.17 17.50
CA SER A 18 -0.12 11.55 18.79
C SER A 18 1.11 11.38 19.71
N VAL A 19 2.30 11.82 19.28
CA VAL A 19 3.56 11.68 20.02
C VAL A 19 4.30 13.02 20.15
N ASP A 20 5.33 13.09 21.01
CA ASP A 20 6.23 14.25 21.09
C ASP A 20 7.10 14.33 19.84
N ARG A 21 7.01 15.44 19.12
CA ARG A 21 7.65 15.63 17.80
C ARG A 21 9.05 16.21 17.83
N ARG A 22 9.51 16.69 19.00
CA ARG A 22 10.81 17.40 19.14
C ARG A 22 12.00 16.57 18.68
N ALA A 23 11.93 15.25 18.86
CA ALA A 23 12.97 14.31 18.45
C ALA A 23 12.72 13.70 17.05
N LEU A 24 11.64 14.09 16.36
CA LEU A 24 11.26 13.49 15.07
C LEU A 24 11.73 14.33 13.87
N VAL A 25 11.98 13.65 12.78
CA VAL A 25 11.96 14.18 11.42
C VAL A 25 11.14 13.24 10.55
N ILE A 26 10.28 13.77 9.70
CA ILE A 26 9.46 12.96 8.79
C ILE A 26 9.78 13.29 7.34
N SER A 27 9.83 12.30 6.48
CA SER A 27 9.93 12.52 5.04
C SER A 27 8.63 12.13 4.32
N VAL A 28 8.23 12.94 3.35
CA VAL A 28 7.07 12.73 2.48
C VAL A 28 7.44 12.96 1.02
N ALA A 29 6.75 12.28 0.09
CA ALA A 29 7.10 12.35 -1.32
C ALA A 29 6.73 13.67 -2.01
N GLY A 30 5.77 14.42 -1.47
CA GLY A 30 5.29 15.67 -2.05
C GLY A 30 4.58 16.57 -1.05
N GLU A 31 4.25 17.80 -1.48
CA GLU A 31 3.60 18.83 -0.65
C GLU A 31 2.26 18.39 -0.08
N GLU A 32 1.46 17.61 -0.81
CA GLU A 32 0.20 17.05 -0.29
C GLU A 32 0.39 16.23 0.99
N GLY A 33 1.54 15.54 1.10
CA GLY A 33 1.93 14.83 2.31
C GLY A 33 2.32 15.78 3.44
N ARG A 34 2.96 16.90 3.11
CA ARG A 34 3.35 17.97 4.05
C ARG A 34 2.15 18.66 4.66
N ASP A 35 1.16 19.01 3.84
CA ASP A 35 -0.04 19.76 4.27
C ASP A 35 -0.90 19.01 5.28
N ARG A 36 -0.73 17.70 5.38
CA ARG A 36 -1.45 16.83 6.32
C ARG A 36 -0.76 16.69 7.68
N LEU A 37 0.47 17.18 7.80
CA LEU A 37 1.28 17.07 9.02
C LEU A 37 1.15 18.32 9.92
N PRO A 38 1.35 18.18 11.24
CA PRO A 38 1.46 19.33 12.13
C PRO A 38 2.55 20.31 11.68
N GLU A 39 2.35 21.60 11.90
CA GLU A 39 3.29 22.66 11.49
C GLU A 39 4.64 22.61 12.23
N ASP A 40 4.64 22.08 13.45
CA ASP A 40 5.79 22.05 14.36
C ASP A 40 6.68 20.82 14.23
N VAL A 41 6.49 20.01 13.18
CA VAL A 41 7.37 18.86 12.89
C VAL A 41 8.41 19.20 11.83
N ASP A 42 9.65 18.72 12.00
CA ASP A 42 10.71 18.81 10.98
C ASP A 42 10.35 17.88 9.79
N VAL A 43 10.14 18.46 8.60
CA VAL A 43 9.68 17.71 7.42
C VAL A 43 10.66 17.85 6.26
N HIS A 44 11.03 16.75 5.67
CA HIS A 44 11.66 16.69 4.35
C HIS A 44 10.62 16.36 3.29
N VAL A 45 10.54 17.20 2.25
CA VAL A 45 9.64 17.00 1.11
C VAL A 45 10.45 16.63 -0.13
N GLY A 46 10.07 15.56 -0.77
CA GLY A 46 10.67 15.09 -2.01
C GLY A 46 11.17 13.65 -1.93
N PRO A 47 11.35 13.01 -3.11
CA PRO A 47 11.90 11.67 -3.19
C PRO A 47 13.40 11.67 -2.85
N MET A 48 13.86 10.63 -2.18
CA MET A 48 15.26 10.36 -1.92
C MET A 48 15.66 9.00 -2.49
N ASP A 49 16.78 8.96 -3.19
CA ASP A 49 17.46 7.71 -3.50
C ASP A 49 18.31 7.26 -2.30
N ARG A 50 18.93 6.09 -2.41
CA ARG A 50 19.73 5.53 -1.32
C ARG A 50 20.84 6.47 -0.84
N VAL A 51 21.56 7.11 -1.77
CA VAL A 51 22.69 8.01 -1.43
C VAL A 51 22.17 9.24 -0.68
N ALA A 52 21.07 9.80 -1.14
CA ALA A 52 20.40 10.91 -0.46
C ALA A 52 19.91 10.51 0.93
N MET A 53 19.39 9.28 1.10
CA MET A 53 18.96 8.75 2.40
C MET A 53 20.15 8.57 3.37
N GLU A 54 21.28 8.04 2.91
CA GLU A 54 22.50 7.91 3.70
C GLU A 54 23.06 9.28 4.13
N ASN A 55 23.02 10.28 3.24
CA ASN A 55 23.39 11.66 3.58
C ASN A 55 22.41 12.25 4.60
N PHE A 56 21.12 12.07 4.41
CA PHE A 56 20.08 12.54 5.31
C PHE A 56 20.24 11.97 6.73
N ILE A 57 20.55 10.65 6.82
CA ILE A 57 20.84 9.99 8.11
C ILE A 57 21.98 10.68 8.82
N ARG A 58 23.06 10.99 8.11
CA ARG A 58 24.26 11.65 8.67
C ARG A 58 24.01 13.11 9.05
N GLU A 59 23.38 13.89 8.15
CA GLU A 59 23.14 15.32 8.35
C GLU A 59 22.15 15.61 9.49
N LYS A 60 21.13 14.78 9.64
CA LYS A 60 20.11 14.91 10.69
C LYS A 60 20.48 14.15 11.97
N ASP A 61 21.63 13.48 12.01
CA ASP A 61 22.05 12.66 13.15
C ASP A 61 20.96 11.65 13.56
N ILE A 62 20.52 10.86 12.54
CA ILE A 62 19.43 9.88 12.70
C ILE A 62 19.93 8.67 13.47
N VAL A 63 19.18 8.24 14.48
CA VAL A 63 19.51 7.08 15.33
C VAL A 63 18.70 5.83 14.97
N ALA A 64 17.55 5.98 14.30
CA ALA A 64 16.76 4.88 13.79
C ALA A 64 15.79 5.38 12.72
N VAL A 65 15.32 4.44 11.87
CA VAL A 65 14.33 4.67 10.82
C VAL A 65 13.07 3.89 11.12
N VAL A 66 11.90 4.56 11.07
CA VAL A 66 10.57 3.93 11.13
C VAL A 66 9.87 4.15 9.79
N ASP A 67 9.78 3.10 9.01
CA ASP A 67 9.16 3.15 7.70
C ASP A 67 7.64 2.89 7.80
N MET A 68 6.87 3.96 7.61
CA MET A 68 5.41 3.96 7.52
C MET A 68 4.92 4.33 6.11
N SER A 69 5.76 4.15 5.11
CA SER A 69 5.38 4.37 3.72
C SER A 69 4.29 3.40 3.27
N HIS A 70 3.66 3.72 2.14
CA HIS A 70 2.60 2.88 1.58
C HIS A 70 3.14 1.46 1.25
N PRO A 71 2.38 0.38 1.49
CA PRO A 71 2.82 -1.00 1.18
C PRO A 71 3.32 -1.19 -0.26
N PHE A 72 2.82 -0.40 -1.20
CA PHE A 72 3.27 -0.44 -2.60
C PHE A 72 4.54 0.37 -2.89
N ALA A 73 5.04 1.13 -1.94
CA ALA A 73 6.29 1.87 -2.06
C ALA A 73 7.52 0.97 -1.80
N LYS A 74 7.53 -0.25 -2.36
CA LYS A 74 8.58 -1.28 -2.15
C LYS A 74 10.01 -0.77 -2.42
N ILE A 75 10.17 0.15 -3.37
CA ILE A 75 11.48 0.74 -3.70
C ILE A 75 11.98 1.59 -2.53
N VAL A 76 11.15 2.49 -2.01
CA VAL A 76 11.50 3.37 -0.87
C VAL A 76 11.86 2.52 0.35
N SER A 77 11.05 1.52 0.69
CA SER A 77 11.32 0.62 1.83
C SER A 77 12.63 -0.15 1.66
N LYS A 78 12.91 -0.65 0.46
CA LYS A 78 14.16 -1.35 0.16
C LYS A 78 15.38 -0.43 0.31
N GLU A 79 15.33 0.76 -0.28
CA GLU A 79 16.42 1.73 -0.23
C GLU A 79 16.64 2.26 1.20
N ALA A 80 15.57 2.54 1.94
CA ALA A 80 15.66 3.00 3.34
C ALA A 80 16.24 1.92 4.27
N LYS A 81 15.83 0.65 4.10
CA LYS A 81 16.40 -0.46 4.84
C LYS A 81 17.89 -0.63 4.54
N ALA A 82 18.30 -0.51 3.27
CA ALA A 82 19.69 -0.58 2.87
C ALA A 82 20.52 0.60 3.40
N ALA A 83 19.95 1.83 3.37
CA ALA A 83 20.60 3.03 3.91
C ALA A 83 20.79 2.95 5.45
N ALA A 84 19.79 2.46 6.17
CA ALA A 84 19.89 2.25 7.61
C ALA A 84 20.97 1.23 7.95
N LEU A 85 21.00 0.09 7.25
CA LEU A 85 22.01 -0.95 7.42
C LEU A 85 23.43 -0.44 7.15
N SER A 86 23.65 0.31 6.07
CA SER A 86 24.97 0.89 5.76
C SER A 86 25.40 1.99 6.72
N SER A 87 24.46 2.58 7.46
CA SER A 87 24.71 3.60 8.47
C SER A 87 24.78 3.04 9.90
N ASP A 88 24.70 1.73 10.06
CA ASP A 88 24.71 1.02 11.36
C ASP A 88 23.63 1.53 12.34
N ILE A 89 22.42 1.77 11.81
CA ILE A 89 21.24 2.16 12.60
C ILE A 89 20.09 1.22 12.38
N ASP A 90 19.17 1.17 13.36
CA ASP A 90 18.00 0.30 13.31
C ASP A 90 16.98 0.75 12.26
N TYR A 91 16.37 -0.22 11.58
CA TYR A 91 15.24 -0.03 10.68
C TYR A 91 14.04 -0.83 11.15
N TYR A 92 12.89 -0.16 11.27
CA TYR A 92 11.62 -0.76 11.66
C TYR A 92 10.56 -0.49 10.60
N ARG A 93 9.81 -1.53 10.22
CA ARG A 93 8.70 -1.41 9.30
C ARG A 93 7.38 -1.42 10.06
N PHE A 94 6.53 -0.43 9.82
CA PHE A 94 5.11 -0.50 10.19
C PHE A 94 4.37 -1.43 9.22
N LYS A 95 3.62 -2.37 9.74
CA LYS A 95 2.68 -3.20 8.97
C LYS A 95 1.25 -2.78 9.27
N ARG A 96 0.45 -2.68 8.23
CA ARG A 96 -0.99 -2.58 8.41
C ARG A 96 -1.53 -3.90 8.92
N PRO A 97 -2.54 -3.89 9.82
CA PRO A 97 -3.25 -5.13 10.12
C PRO A 97 -3.78 -5.69 8.81
N VAL A 98 -3.50 -6.96 8.56
CA VAL A 98 -4.20 -7.70 7.52
C VAL A 98 -5.64 -7.79 8.01
N GLU A 99 -6.59 -7.32 7.22
CA GLU A 99 -8.00 -7.50 7.52
C GLU A 99 -8.32 -9.00 7.49
N ASP A 100 -9.31 -9.42 8.26
CA ASP A 100 -9.73 -10.81 8.33
C ASP A 100 -9.91 -11.39 6.91
N GLU A 101 -9.51 -12.64 6.75
CA GLU A 101 -9.68 -13.34 5.47
C GLU A 101 -11.17 -13.38 5.12
N ALA A 102 -11.58 -12.51 4.20
CA ALA A 102 -12.94 -12.45 3.68
C ALA A 102 -12.89 -12.71 2.18
N GLY A 103 -13.85 -13.48 1.70
CA GLY A 103 -13.96 -13.89 0.30
C GLY A 103 -14.38 -15.35 0.20
N ASP A 104 -14.92 -15.72 -0.96
CA ASP A 104 -15.44 -17.08 -1.15
C ASP A 104 -14.32 -18.08 -1.45
N VAL A 105 -13.29 -17.64 -2.20
CA VAL A 105 -12.10 -18.44 -2.50
C VAL A 105 -10.84 -17.61 -2.29
N ILE A 106 -9.88 -18.16 -1.58
CA ILE A 106 -8.63 -17.47 -1.20
C ILE A 106 -7.45 -18.19 -1.85
N PHE A 107 -6.54 -17.43 -2.45
CA PHE A 107 -5.36 -17.91 -3.14
C PHE A 107 -4.08 -17.34 -2.50
N ASP A 108 -3.03 -18.15 -2.46
CA ASP A 108 -1.74 -17.72 -1.92
C ASP A 108 -0.96 -16.82 -2.90
N ASP A 109 -1.20 -16.98 -4.22
CA ASP A 109 -0.51 -16.26 -5.28
C ASP A 109 -1.43 -16.01 -6.50
N TYR A 110 -0.91 -15.26 -7.47
CA TYR A 110 -1.61 -14.93 -8.71
C TYR A 110 -1.73 -16.13 -9.63
N GLU A 111 -0.76 -17.02 -9.64
CA GLU A 111 -0.68 -18.21 -10.48
C GLU A 111 -1.78 -19.21 -10.10
N SER A 112 -1.98 -19.47 -8.83
CA SER A 112 -3.07 -20.35 -8.35
C SER A 112 -4.45 -19.77 -8.64
N CYS A 113 -4.60 -18.44 -8.55
CA CYS A 113 -5.83 -17.75 -8.94
C CYS A 113 -6.07 -17.85 -10.46
N ALA A 114 -5.04 -17.69 -11.28
CA ALA A 114 -5.13 -17.82 -12.74
C ALA A 114 -5.53 -19.24 -13.14
N ALA A 115 -4.92 -20.27 -12.54
CA ALA A 115 -5.29 -21.67 -12.79
C ALA A 115 -6.76 -21.96 -12.42
N TYR A 116 -7.27 -21.34 -11.34
CA TYR A 116 -8.68 -21.46 -10.99
C TYR A 116 -9.61 -20.80 -12.03
N ILE A 117 -9.20 -19.65 -12.60
CA ILE A 117 -9.96 -18.91 -13.62
C ILE A 117 -9.99 -19.69 -14.94
N GLU A 118 -8.88 -20.33 -15.33
CA GLU A 118 -8.76 -21.11 -16.59
C GLU A 118 -9.83 -22.20 -16.72
N GLU A 119 -10.25 -22.79 -15.62
CA GLU A 119 -11.27 -23.84 -15.57
C GLU A 119 -12.72 -23.31 -15.57
N ARG A 120 -12.91 -21.98 -15.71
CA ARG A 120 -14.22 -21.33 -15.54
C ARG A 120 -14.52 -20.36 -16.67
N THR A 121 -15.81 -20.18 -16.91
CA THR A 121 -16.31 -19.21 -17.90
C THR A 121 -17.20 -18.21 -17.19
N GLY A 122 -17.07 -16.93 -17.54
CA GLY A 122 -17.87 -15.86 -16.98
C GLY A 122 -17.22 -14.48 -17.15
N THR A 123 -17.79 -13.50 -16.49
CA THR A 123 -17.26 -12.13 -16.47
C THR A 123 -16.49 -11.92 -15.18
N PHE A 124 -15.18 -11.71 -15.30
CA PHE A 124 -14.27 -11.47 -14.18
C PHE A 124 -13.93 -9.99 -14.10
N LEU A 125 -14.14 -9.39 -12.94
CA LEU A 125 -13.77 -8.00 -12.68
C LEU A 125 -12.56 -7.96 -11.75
N PHE A 126 -11.44 -7.53 -12.31
CA PHE A 126 -10.15 -7.44 -11.61
C PHE A 126 -9.96 -6.08 -10.94
N THR A 127 -9.70 -6.08 -9.65
CA THR A 127 -9.32 -4.91 -8.86
C THR A 127 -7.91 -5.03 -8.28
N THR A 128 -7.11 -5.92 -8.89
CA THR A 128 -5.71 -6.21 -8.52
C THR A 128 -4.70 -5.20 -9.08
N GLY A 129 -5.15 -4.35 -10.01
CA GLY A 129 -4.29 -3.44 -10.79
C GLY A 129 -3.78 -4.07 -12.09
N SER A 130 -2.84 -3.40 -12.78
CA SER A 130 -2.39 -3.79 -14.12
C SER A 130 -1.21 -4.77 -14.18
N LYS A 131 -0.50 -5.02 -13.07
CA LYS A 131 0.82 -5.73 -13.10
C LYS A 131 0.78 -7.19 -13.55
N HIS A 132 -0.35 -7.86 -13.40
CA HIS A 132 -0.53 -9.28 -13.70
C HIS A 132 -1.62 -9.50 -14.75
N CYS A 133 -1.92 -8.48 -15.57
CA CYS A 133 -2.95 -8.60 -16.59
C CYS A 133 -2.55 -9.61 -17.69
N ASP A 134 -1.28 -9.67 -18.05
CA ASP A 134 -0.70 -10.63 -18.98
C ASP A 134 -0.97 -12.09 -18.56
N LEU A 135 -0.73 -12.40 -17.28
CA LEU A 135 -1.01 -13.73 -16.72
C LEU A 135 -2.50 -14.07 -16.85
N PHE A 136 -3.40 -13.17 -16.45
CA PHE A 136 -4.82 -13.43 -16.51
C PHE A 136 -5.35 -13.49 -17.95
N GLU A 137 -4.88 -12.62 -18.84
CA GLU A 137 -5.28 -12.69 -20.25
C GLU A 137 -4.81 -13.99 -20.92
N SER A 138 -3.69 -14.58 -20.50
CA SER A 138 -3.21 -15.85 -21.03
C SER A 138 -4.15 -17.04 -20.73
N VAL A 139 -4.98 -16.94 -19.68
CA VAL A 139 -5.94 -17.98 -19.25
C VAL A 139 -7.41 -17.60 -19.49
N LYS A 140 -7.65 -16.51 -20.23
CA LYS A 140 -8.98 -15.90 -20.40
C LYS A 140 -10.01 -16.85 -21.07
N GLY A 141 -9.58 -17.63 -22.03
CA GLY A 141 -10.48 -18.49 -22.82
C GLY A 141 -11.63 -17.69 -23.44
N GLU A 142 -12.88 -18.14 -23.24
CA GLU A 142 -14.10 -17.47 -23.70
C GLU A 142 -14.67 -16.46 -22.66
N SER A 143 -13.98 -16.24 -21.55
CA SER A 143 -14.41 -15.33 -20.49
C SER A 143 -14.21 -13.89 -20.89
N ARG A 144 -14.94 -13.00 -20.22
CA ARG A 144 -14.72 -11.55 -20.29
C ARG A 144 -13.94 -11.09 -19.09
N HIS A 145 -12.81 -10.40 -19.30
CA HIS A 145 -11.97 -9.85 -18.26
C HIS A 145 -12.02 -8.33 -18.26
N ILE A 146 -12.44 -7.73 -17.15
CA ILE A 146 -12.57 -6.28 -16.97
C ILE A 146 -11.57 -5.85 -15.90
N TYR A 147 -10.77 -4.85 -16.20
CA TYR A 147 -9.70 -4.39 -15.32
C TYR A 147 -9.97 -2.99 -14.77
N ARG A 148 -10.07 -2.87 -13.45
CA ARG A 148 -10.06 -1.59 -12.77
C ARG A 148 -8.64 -1.24 -12.33
N ILE A 149 -8.12 -0.15 -12.89
CA ILE A 149 -6.74 0.30 -12.73
C ILE A 149 -6.69 1.77 -12.31
N ILE A 150 -5.53 2.22 -11.82
CA ILE A 150 -5.28 3.66 -11.65
C ILE A 150 -5.16 4.34 -13.02
N PRO A 151 -5.57 5.63 -13.16
CA PRO A 151 -5.53 6.36 -14.44
C PRO A 151 -4.11 6.86 -14.74
N SER A 152 -3.18 5.95 -15.01
CA SER A 152 -1.82 6.26 -15.43
C SER A 152 -1.53 5.67 -16.80
N SER A 153 -0.73 6.37 -17.62
CA SER A 153 -0.30 5.89 -18.96
C SER A 153 0.28 4.47 -18.83
N LYS A 154 1.19 4.28 -17.88
CA LYS A 154 1.81 2.96 -17.65
C LYS A 154 0.79 1.84 -17.41
N SER A 155 -0.27 2.11 -16.64
CA SER A 155 -1.29 1.09 -16.36
C SER A 155 -2.13 0.79 -17.59
N ILE A 156 -2.43 1.80 -18.41
CA ILE A 156 -3.17 1.66 -19.67
C ILE A 156 -2.30 0.92 -20.70
N ASP A 157 -1.04 1.29 -20.83
CA ASP A 157 -0.09 0.64 -21.75
C ASP A 157 0.04 -0.85 -21.44
N MET A 158 0.18 -1.23 -20.16
CA MET A 158 0.25 -2.64 -19.74
C MET A 158 -0.99 -3.45 -20.15
N LEU A 159 -2.20 -2.88 -20.01
CA LEU A 159 -3.42 -3.57 -20.45
C LEU A 159 -3.50 -3.65 -21.97
N THR A 160 -3.13 -2.60 -22.68
CA THR A 160 -3.10 -2.56 -24.14
C THR A 160 -2.13 -3.60 -24.70
N ASP A 161 -0.93 -3.70 -24.14
CA ASP A 161 0.09 -4.69 -24.51
C ASP A 161 -0.37 -6.12 -24.24
N ALA A 162 -1.16 -6.33 -23.18
CA ALA A 162 -1.78 -7.63 -22.88
C ALA A 162 -3.01 -7.95 -23.76
N GLY A 163 -3.43 -7.03 -24.65
CA GLY A 163 -4.55 -7.25 -25.56
C GLY A 163 -5.93 -7.01 -24.96
N VAL A 164 -6.04 -6.35 -23.82
CA VAL A 164 -7.33 -6.00 -23.20
C VAL A 164 -8.05 -4.96 -24.06
N ALA A 165 -9.33 -5.20 -24.36
CA ALA A 165 -10.15 -4.26 -25.11
C ALA A 165 -10.40 -2.98 -24.31
N MET A 166 -10.47 -1.82 -24.97
CA MET A 166 -10.66 -0.53 -24.33
C MET A 166 -11.94 -0.47 -23.50
N GLU A 167 -13.01 -1.12 -23.95
CA GLU A 167 -14.30 -1.21 -23.26
C GLU A 167 -14.26 -2.01 -21.95
N ASP A 168 -13.19 -2.79 -21.74
CA ASP A 168 -12.94 -3.59 -20.55
C ASP A 168 -11.91 -2.94 -19.60
N MET A 169 -11.49 -1.71 -19.90
CA MET A 169 -10.59 -0.93 -19.06
C MET A 169 -11.35 0.13 -18.26
N VAL A 170 -11.22 0.11 -16.94
CA VAL A 170 -11.80 1.09 -16.02
C VAL A 170 -10.67 1.83 -15.30
N ALA A 171 -10.27 2.97 -15.82
CA ALA A 171 -9.19 3.78 -15.26
C ALA A 171 -9.75 4.83 -14.28
N MET A 172 -9.70 4.54 -12.98
CA MET A 172 -10.25 5.39 -11.92
C MET A 172 -9.35 5.37 -10.67
N LEU A 173 -9.27 6.52 -9.97
CA LEU A 173 -8.54 6.63 -8.72
C LEU A 173 -9.46 6.32 -7.53
N GLY A 174 -9.12 5.27 -6.75
CA GLY A 174 -9.80 4.88 -5.51
C GLY A 174 -9.19 5.51 -4.25
N PRO A 175 -9.61 5.08 -3.07
CA PRO A 175 -10.55 3.98 -2.80
C PRO A 175 -12.01 4.35 -3.14
N PHE A 176 -12.85 3.33 -3.35
CA PHE A 176 -14.26 3.50 -3.68
C PHE A 176 -15.14 3.00 -2.53
N ASP A 177 -16.24 3.70 -2.28
CA ASP A 177 -17.28 3.27 -1.36
C ASP A 177 -18.09 2.08 -1.89
N LEU A 178 -19.00 1.61 -1.06
CA LEU A 178 -19.86 0.48 -1.40
C LEU A 178 -20.77 0.78 -2.61
N GLU A 179 -21.33 1.99 -2.70
CA GLU A 179 -22.28 2.36 -3.76
C GLU A 179 -21.60 2.38 -5.13
N MET A 180 -20.40 2.95 -5.21
CA MET A 180 -19.61 2.96 -6.45
C MET A 180 -19.22 1.54 -6.87
N ASN A 181 -18.80 0.67 -5.92
CA ASN A 181 -18.50 -0.72 -6.23
C ASN A 181 -19.75 -1.47 -6.75
N LEU A 182 -20.91 -1.30 -6.09
CA LEU A 182 -22.17 -1.89 -6.53
C LEU A 182 -22.56 -1.44 -7.95
N ALA A 183 -22.47 -0.13 -8.23
CA ALA A 183 -22.80 0.42 -9.54
C ALA A 183 -21.90 -0.16 -10.63
N LEU A 184 -20.59 -0.22 -10.38
CA LEU A 184 -19.61 -0.73 -11.34
C LEU A 184 -19.81 -2.22 -11.61
N PHE A 185 -19.90 -3.04 -10.57
CA PHE A 185 -20.05 -4.49 -10.68
C PHE A 185 -21.34 -4.86 -11.39
N LYS A 186 -22.44 -4.17 -11.09
CA LYS A 186 -23.72 -4.35 -11.77
C LYS A 186 -23.67 -3.91 -13.23
N HIS A 187 -23.01 -2.80 -13.56
CA HIS A 187 -22.85 -2.31 -14.93
C HIS A 187 -22.20 -3.36 -15.83
N PHE A 188 -21.12 -3.98 -15.36
CA PHE A 188 -20.41 -5.00 -16.11
C PHE A 188 -21.04 -6.40 -16.02
N LYS A 189 -22.05 -6.59 -15.17
CA LYS A 189 -22.69 -7.90 -14.90
C LYS A 189 -21.63 -8.94 -14.54
N ALA A 190 -20.70 -8.57 -13.66
CA ALA A 190 -19.60 -9.43 -13.29
C ALA A 190 -20.09 -10.61 -12.44
N ASP A 191 -19.62 -11.82 -12.80
CA ASP A 191 -19.89 -13.05 -12.05
C ASP A 191 -18.87 -13.25 -10.93
N TYR A 192 -17.64 -12.78 -11.18
CA TYR A 192 -16.50 -12.94 -10.27
C TYR A 192 -15.81 -11.60 -9.97
N LEU A 193 -15.48 -11.39 -8.72
CA LEU A 193 -14.58 -10.33 -8.29
C LEU A 193 -13.20 -10.91 -8.04
N VAL A 194 -12.17 -10.45 -8.75
CA VAL A 194 -10.76 -10.78 -8.45
C VAL A 194 -10.13 -9.60 -7.75
N THR A 195 -9.75 -9.80 -6.49
CA THR A 195 -9.18 -8.73 -5.66
C THR A 195 -8.01 -9.23 -4.82
N LYS A 196 -7.31 -8.31 -4.19
CA LYS A 196 -6.26 -8.62 -3.21
C LYS A 196 -6.59 -7.99 -1.87
N ASN A 197 -6.26 -8.69 -0.79
CA ASN A 197 -6.35 -8.14 0.55
C ASN A 197 -5.15 -7.20 0.79
N SER A 198 -5.36 -5.90 0.58
CA SER A 198 -4.31 -4.87 0.72
C SER A 198 -4.38 -4.13 2.05
N GLY A 199 -5.12 -4.67 3.03
CA GLY A 199 -5.30 -4.11 4.36
C GLY A 199 -6.24 -2.91 4.43
N ALA A 200 -6.40 -2.39 5.65
CA ALA A 200 -7.31 -1.30 5.97
C ALA A 200 -7.08 -0.06 5.09
N GLY A 201 -8.17 0.57 4.66
CA GLY A 201 -8.15 1.77 3.80
C GLY A 201 -7.91 1.49 2.31
N SER A 202 -7.84 0.22 1.90
CA SER A 202 -7.75 -0.16 0.48
C SER A 202 -9.11 -0.26 -0.21
N GLY A 203 -10.20 -0.10 0.53
CA GLY A 203 -11.57 -0.38 0.07
C GLY A 203 -11.84 -1.87 -0.12
N PHE A 204 -11.12 -2.75 0.60
CA PHE A 204 -11.27 -4.20 0.49
C PHE A 204 -12.64 -4.65 0.96
N HIS A 205 -13.10 -4.22 2.14
CA HIS A 205 -14.41 -4.57 2.70
C HIS A 205 -15.56 -4.13 1.79
N GLU A 206 -15.51 -2.90 1.28
CA GLU A 206 -16.53 -2.36 0.39
C GLU A 206 -16.64 -3.16 -0.92
N LYS A 207 -15.52 -3.71 -1.41
CA LYS A 207 -15.51 -4.58 -2.60
C LYS A 207 -16.14 -5.94 -2.30
N ILE A 208 -15.73 -6.58 -1.20
CA ILE A 208 -16.28 -7.89 -0.79
C ILE A 208 -17.78 -7.78 -0.49
N GLU A 209 -18.19 -6.73 0.24
CA GLU A 209 -19.61 -6.49 0.53
C GLU A 209 -20.42 -6.25 -0.75
N ALA A 210 -19.91 -5.46 -1.69
CA ALA A 210 -20.57 -5.24 -2.97
C ALA A 210 -20.73 -6.53 -3.78
N ALA A 211 -19.69 -7.35 -3.84
CA ALA A 211 -19.73 -8.65 -4.52
C ALA A 211 -20.76 -9.58 -3.88
N ALA A 212 -20.76 -9.69 -2.56
CA ALA A 212 -21.72 -10.51 -1.81
C ALA A 212 -23.18 -10.07 -2.05
N ARG A 213 -23.47 -8.76 -2.04
CA ARG A 213 -24.81 -8.21 -2.31
C ARG A 213 -25.31 -8.51 -3.74
N LEU A 214 -24.40 -8.68 -4.67
CA LEU A 214 -24.72 -8.97 -6.07
C LEU A 214 -24.66 -10.47 -6.40
N GLY A 215 -24.33 -11.34 -5.42
CA GLY A 215 -24.20 -12.78 -5.63
C GLY A 215 -22.99 -13.17 -6.47
N MET A 216 -21.98 -12.29 -6.55
CA MET A 216 -20.71 -12.57 -7.23
C MET A 216 -19.83 -13.46 -6.34
N THR A 217 -19.01 -14.30 -6.96
CA THR A 217 -17.98 -15.06 -6.25
C THR A 217 -16.70 -14.22 -6.10
N SER A 218 -16.25 -14.02 -4.87
CA SER A 218 -15.04 -13.25 -4.55
C SER A 218 -13.80 -14.16 -4.56
N LEU A 219 -12.87 -13.90 -5.48
CA LEU A 219 -11.56 -14.53 -5.59
C LEU A 219 -10.52 -13.60 -4.99
N VAL A 220 -10.00 -13.96 -3.81
CA VAL A 220 -9.10 -13.10 -3.05
C VAL A 220 -7.69 -13.64 -3.08
N ILE A 221 -6.76 -12.86 -3.59
CA ILE A 221 -5.35 -13.17 -3.58
C ILE A 221 -4.74 -12.60 -2.30
N ARG A 222 -4.08 -13.44 -1.52
CA ARG A 222 -3.32 -13.01 -0.35
C ARG A 222 -2.22 -12.04 -0.77
N THR A 223 -2.01 -11.02 0.01
CA THR A 223 -0.77 -10.24 -0.07
C THR A 223 0.24 -10.89 0.86
N GLU A 224 1.51 -10.95 0.45
CA GLU A 224 2.59 -11.36 1.35
C GLU A 224 2.44 -10.62 2.68
N ALA A 225 2.43 -11.37 3.77
CA ALA A 225 2.41 -10.77 5.10
C ALA A 225 3.70 -9.92 5.24
N GLU A 226 3.55 -8.60 5.26
CA GLU A 226 4.69 -7.73 5.57
C GLU A 226 5.13 -8.02 7.01
N GLU A 227 6.40 -8.38 7.20
CA GLU A 227 7.00 -8.39 8.53
C GLU A 227 7.10 -6.96 9.04
N GLY A 228 6.67 -6.72 10.28
CA GLY A 228 6.74 -5.39 10.85
C GLY A 228 5.91 -5.24 12.11
N LEU A 229 5.88 -4.03 12.63
CA LEU A 229 5.20 -3.66 13.87
C LEU A 229 3.76 -3.21 13.58
N SER A 230 2.83 -3.57 14.44
CA SER A 230 1.48 -3.00 14.49
C SER A 230 1.53 -1.50 14.83
N PHE A 231 0.42 -0.79 14.69
CA PHE A 231 0.37 0.64 15.03
C PHE A 231 0.69 0.90 16.50
N SER A 232 0.19 0.08 17.42
CA SER A 232 0.45 0.22 18.86
C SER A 232 1.92 -0.04 19.21
N GLU A 233 2.53 -1.07 18.63
CA GLU A 233 3.95 -1.37 18.80
C GLU A 233 4.83 -0.29 18.20
N THR A 234 4.48 0.21 16.99
CA THR A 234 5.20 1.32 16.34
C THR A 234 5.14 2.59 17.19
N LYS A 235 3.96 2.92 17.73
CA LYS A 235 3.79 4.09 18.61
C LYS A 235 4.64 3.95 19.88
N ALA A 236 4.58 2.82 20.56
CA ALA A 236 5.37 2.57 21.76
C ALA A 236 6.88 2.63 21.49
N LEU A 237 7.33 2.11 20.33
CA LEU A 237 8.71 2.20 19.89
C LEU A 237 9.14 3.65 19.67
N VAL A 238 8.34 4.44 18.93
CA VAL A 238 8.63 5.85 18.65
C VAL A 238 8.69 6.64 19.93
N GLU A 239 7.75 6.48 20.86
CA GLU A 239 7.76 7.14 22.17
C GLU A 239 9.01 6.78 22.97
N ARG A 240 9.39 5.50 23.00
CA ARG A 240 10.59 5.04 23.72
C ARG A 240 11.86 5.67 23.18
N ILE A 241 12.07 5.65 21.86
CA ILE A 241 13.27 6.19 21.22
C ILE A 241 13.30 7.73 21.39
N SER A 242 12.18 8.41 21.13
CA SER A 242 12.08 9.88 21.28
C SER A 242 12.38 10.34 22.70
N ASN A 243 11.85 9.66 23.69
CA ASN A 243 12.15 9.96 25.11
C ASN A 243 13.64 9.77 25.43
N GLY A 244 14.26 8.71 24.92
CA GLY A 244 15.71 8.47 25.06
C GLY A 244 16.55 9.60 24.45
N ILE A 245 16.18 10.06 23.25
CA ILE A 245 16.84 11.21 22.59
C ILE A 245 16.69 12.49 23.43
N LEU A 246 15.47 12.80 23.88
CA LEU A 246 15.21 14.02 24.64
C LEU A 246 15.92 14.02 25.99
N LEU A 247 15.99 12.88 26.68
CA LEU A 247 16.76 12.74 27.91
C LEU A 247 18.26 12.94 27.69
N SER A 248 18.82 12.41 26.61
CA SER A 248 20.25 12.60 26.30
C SER A 248 20.61 14.05 26.01
N LEU A 249 19.68 14.85 25.47
CA LEU A 249 19.87 16.28 25.21
C LEU A 249 19.83 17.14 26.49
N LEU A 250 19.18 16.68 27.56
CA LEU A 250 19.12 17.38 28.86
C LEU A 250 20.37 17.17 29.70
N HIS A 251 21.23 16.21 29.34
CA HIS A 251 22.46 15.88 30.09
C HIS A 251 23.74 16.37 29.39
N GLN A 252 23.59 17.10 28.27
CA GLN A 252 24.66 17.81 27.57
C GLN A 252 24.61 19.32 27.88
#